data_930b17bcbbf9879d61867aef895c6f44
#
_entry.id   930b17bcbbf9879d61867aef895c6f44
#
_cell.length_a   1.000
_cell.length_b   1.000
_cell.length_c   1.000
_cell.angle_alpha   90.00
_cell.angle_beta   90.00
_cell.angle_gamma   90.00
#
_symmetry.space_group_name_H-M   'P 1'
#
loop_
_entity.id
_entity.type
_entity.pdbx_description
1 polymer ?
#
loop_
_entity_poly.entity_id
_entity_poly.type
_entity_poly.pdbx_seq_one_letter_code
_entity_poly.pdbx_strand_id
1 'polypeptide(L)'
;MERLTSRFSNGEAFIPNYVSQLYGKGKVAEKLADYEDAEEQGLLLRLPCKDVCESNGDTVYYIFDYEIVECINCGVSLDYEGKLWIALACDEHIFPYRNPDPEHDLDPTDWCMNTTEVMIDEWGKTVFLTREAAEQALKQMGE
;
A
#
# COMPACT_ATOMS: atom_id res chain seq x y z
N MET A 1 -5.81 -0.75 -21.03
CA MET A 1 -7.30 -0.71 -20.98
C MET A 1 -7.75 0.69 -21.29
N GLU A 2 -8.55 0.83 -22.33
CA GLU A 2 -9.01 2.14 -22.80
C GLU A 2 -10.05 2.71 -21.84
N ARG A 3 -9.85 3.95 -21.43
CA ARG A 3 -10.77 4.64 -20.54
C ARG A 3 -11.99 5.13 -21.29
N LEU A 4 -13.20 4.79 -20.82
CA LEU A 4 -14.46 5.19 -21.42
C LEU A 4 -15.09 6.45 -20.82
N THR A 5 -14.53 6.96 -19.72
CA THR A 5 -15.04 8.13 -19.01
C THR A 5 -14.00 9.23 -18.90
N SER A 6 -14.46 10.46 -18.74
CA SER A 6 -13.65 11.63 -18.38
C SER A 6 -14.25 12.33 -17.15
N ARG A 7 -13.55 13.30 -16.61
CA ARG A 7 -14.06 14.11 -15.50
C ARG A 7 -14.07 15.59 -15.85
N PHE A 8 -15.08 16.28 -15.39
CA PHE A 8 -15.10 17.75 -15.35
C PHE A 8 -14.12 18.27 -14.30
N SER A 9 -13.84 19.57 -14.34
CA SER A 9 -12.99 20.24 -13.34
C SER A 9 -13.53 20.15 -11.90
N ASN A 10 -14.84 19.99 -11.73
CA ASN A 10 -15.50 19.77 -10.44
C ASN A 10 -15.40 18.33 -9.92
N GLY A 11 -14.80 17.41 -10.68
CA GLY A 11 -14.65 16.00 -10.32
C GLY A 11 -15.77 15.08 -10.76
N GLU A 12 -16.89 15.60 -11.28
CA GLU A 12 -17.98 14.76 -11.80
C GLU A 12 -17.53 13.96 -13.04
N ALA A 13 -17.89 12.70 -13.10
CA ALA A 13 -17.58 11.84 -14.22
C ALA A 13 -18.63 11.96 -15.33
N PHE A 14 -18.21 11.86 -16.58
CA PHE A 14 -19.07 11.81 -17.73
C PHE A 14 -18.53 10.87 -18.81
N ILE A 15 -19.41 10.48 -19.74
CA ILE A 15 -19.04 9.71 -20.92
C ILE A 15 -18.90 10.69 -22.09
N PRO A 16 -17.68 10.85 -22.65
CA PRO A 16 -17.51 11.68 -23.82
C PRO A 16 -18.37 11.22 -25.00
N ASN A 17 -18.92 12.16 -25.76
CA ASN A 17 -19.80 11.84 -26.90
C ASN A 17 -19.16 10.90 -27.93
N TYR A 18 -17.85 11.05 -28.19
CA TYR A 18 -17.15 10.17 -29.13
C TYR A 18 -17.11 8.71 -28.63
N VAL A 19 -17.07 8.48 -27.33
CA VAL A 19 -17.13 7.13 -26.74
C VAL A 19 -18.50 6.51 -26.99
N SER A 20 -19.58 7.26 -26.77
CA SER A 20 -20.94 6.81 -27.04
C SER A 20 -21.18 6.52 -28.51
N GLN A 21 -20.56 7.27 -29.41
CA GLN A 21 -20.62 7.06 -30.85
C GLN A 21 -19.83 5.84 -31.33
N LEU A 22 -18.61 5.63 -30.77
CA LEU A 22 -17.72 4.53 -31.15
C LEU A 22 -18.14 3.18 -30.55
N TYR A 23 -18.55 3.17 -29.33
CA TYR A 23 -18.77 1.93 -28.56
C TYR A 23 -20.23 1.68 -28.20
N GLY A 24 -21.09 2.70 -28.27
CA GLY A 24 -22.49 2.62 -27.87
C GLY A 24 -22.67 2.55 -26.32
N LYS A 25 -23.88 2.82 -25.89
CA LYS A 25 -24.27 2.82 -24.46
C LYS A 25 -24.18 1.43 -23.84
N GLY A 26 -24.48 0.38 -24.62
CA GLY A 26 -24.42 -1.01 -24.14
C GLY A 26 -23.04 -1.44 -23.71
N LYS A 27 -21.99 -1.06 -24.43
CA LYS A 27 -20.61 -1.41 -24.10
C LYS A 27 -20.11 -0.69 -22.83
N VAL A 28 -20.52 0.55 -22.63
CA VAL A 28 -20.20 1.30 -21.41
C VAL A 28 -20.88 0.66 -20.18
N ALA A 29 -22.17 0.31 -20.32
CA ALA A 29 -22.91 -0.38 -19.27
C ALA A 29 -22.30 -1.75 -18.93
N GLU A 30 -21.90 -2.52 -19.95
CA GLU A 30 -21.24 -3.82 -19.78
C GLU A 30 -19.92 -3.69 -19.01
N LYS A 31 -19.09 -2.71 -19.37
CA LYS A 31 -17.82 -2.45 -18.66
C LYS A 31 -18.04 -2.00 -17.22
N LEU A 32 -19.06 -1.18 -16.96
CA LEU A 32 -19.41 -0.77 -15.60
C LEU A 32 -19.88 -1.97 -14.77
N ALA A 33 -20.72 -2.83 -15.34
CA ALA A 33 -21.18 -4.06 -14.70
C ALA A 33 -20.02 -5.00 -14.37
N ASP A 34 -19.02 -5.15 -15.24
CA ASP A 34 -17.82 -5.95 -14.97
C ASP A 34 -17.04 -5.41 -13.76
N TYR A 35 -16.92 -4.09 -13.61
CA TYR A 35 -16.29 -3.49 -12.43
C TYR A 35 -17.11 -3.68 -11.15
N GLU A 36 -18.42 -3.53 -11.23
CA GLU A 36 -19.33 -3.72 -10.11
C GLU A 36 -19.30 -5.18 -9.64
N ASP A 37 -19.34 -6.14 -10.57
CA ASP A 37 -19.21 -7.56 -10.28
C ASP A 37 -17.86 -7.89 -9.62
N ALA A 38 -16.77 -7.33 -10.13
CA ALA A 38 -15.45 -7.51 -9.57
C ALA A 38 -15.34 -6.92 -8.15
N GLU A 39 -15.98 -5.78 -7.88
CA GLU A 39 -16.04 -5.16 -6.55
C GLU A 39 -16.82 -6.05 -5.57
N GLU A 40 -17.99 -6.55 -5.96
CA GLU A 40 -18.81 -7.46 -5.15
C GLU A 40 -18.09 -8.77 -4.83
N GLN A 41 -17.29 -9.27 -5.76
CA GLN A 41 -16.47 -10.48 -5.57
C GLN A 41 -15.16 -10.24 -4.82
N GLY A 42 -14.87 -9.00 -4.44
CA GLY A 42 -13.63 -8.63 -3.77
C GLY A 42 -12.38 -8.77 -4.65
N LEU A 43 -12.55 -8.80 -5.97
CA LEU A 43 -11.45 -8.93 -6.94
C LEU A 43 -10.81 -7.59 -7.29
N LEU A 44 -11.46 -6.46 -6.97
CA LEU A 44 -10.87 -5.14 -7.13
C LEU A 44 -9.94 -4.85 -5.94
N LEU A 45 -8.67 -4.87 -6.22
CA LEU A 45 -7.69 -4.32 -5.29
C LEU A 45 -7.80 -2.78 -5.35
N ARG A 46 -8.50 -2.20 -4.41
CA ARG A 46 -8.34 -0.78 -4.12
C ARG A 46 -6.98 -0.65 -3.43
N LEU A 47 -5.97 -0.25 -4.18
CA LEU A 47 -4.70 0.15 -3.57
C LEU A 47 -5.02 1.30 -2.61
N PRO A 48 -4.98 1.07 -1.30
CA PRO A 48 -5.56 2.01 -0.35
C PRO A 48 -4.76 3.28 -0.24
N CYS A 49 -3.59 3.32 -0.84
CA CYS A 49 -2.75 4.47 -0.63
C CYS A 49 -1.80 4.71 -1.80
N LYS A 50 -2.15 5.69 -2.59
CA LYS A 50 -1.25 6.27 -3.60
C LYS A 50 0.11 6.62 -2.97
N ASP A 51 0.08 7.19 -1.79
CA ASP A 51 1.27 7.64 -1.06
C ASP A 51 2.22 6.49 -0.73
N VAL A 52 1.72 5.30 -0.39
CA VAL A 52 2.56 4.11 -0.14
C VAL A 52 3.34 3.71 -1.39
N CYS A 53 2.67 3.69 -2.54
CA CYS A 53 3.32 3.29 -3.80
C CYS A 53 4.27 4.37 -4.31
N GLU A 54 3.92 5.64 -4.17
CA GLU A 54 4.75 6.78 -4.60
C GLU A 54 5.98 6.99 -3.71
N SER A 55 5.91 6.60 -2.45
CA SER A 55 7.01 6.72 -1.49
C SER A 55 7.97 5.52 -1.48
N ASN A 56 7.88 4.62 -2.45
CA ASN A 56 8.82 3.50 -2.57
C ASN A 56 10.26 4.01 -2.72
N GLY A 57 11.13 3.60 -1.80
CA GLY A 57 12.50 4.07 -1.70
C GLY A 57 12.70 5.29 -0.79
N ASP A 58 11.61 5.90 -0.34
CA ASP A 58 11.68 7.05 0.57
C ASP A 58 11.76 6.63 2.03
N THR A 59 12.27 7.55 2.86
CA THR A 59 12.27 7.39 4.30
C THR A 59 10.86 7.53 4.86
N VAL A 60 10.48 6.58 5.71
CA VAL A 60 9.23 6.57 6.47
C VAL A 60 9.52 6.34 7.95
N TYR A 61 8.57 6.66 8.80
CA TYR A 61 8.71 6.58 10.25
C TYR A 61 7.71 5.57 10.80
N TYR A 62 8.24 4.49 11.39
CA TYR A 62 7.44 3.39 11.92
C TYR A 62 7.46 3.42 13.45
N ILE A 63 6.28 3.37 14.06
CA ILE A 63 6.15 3.24 15.51
C ILE A 63 6.23 1.75 15.87
N PHE A 64 7.34 1.36 16.45
CA PHE A 64 7.61 0.00 16.91
C PHE A 64 7.99 0.02 18.39
N ASP A 65 7.29 -0.76 19.21
CA ASP A 65 7.50 -0.86 20.66
C ASP A 65 7.58 0.49 21.39
N TYR A 66 6.66 1.42 21.03
CA TYR A 66 6.59 2.79 21.54
C TYR A 66 7.79 3.69 21.18
N GLU A 67 8.58 3.29 20.20
CA GLU A 67 9.68 4.09 19.66
C GLU A 67 9.45 4.39 18.19
N ILE A 68 9.97 5.51 17.72
CA ILE A 68 9.91 5.88 16.30
C ILE A 68 11.18 5.39 15.63
N VAL A 69 11.01 4.48 14.68
CA VAL A 69 12.08 3.88 13.89
C VAL A 69 12.08 4.49 12.50
N GLU A 70 13.20 5.03 12.08
CA GLU A 70 13.41 5.51 10.72
C GLU A 70 13.66 4.32 9.80
N CYS A 71 12.80 4.13 8.80
CA CYS A 71 12.83 3.03 7.87
C CYS A 71 12.81 3.53 6.42
N ILE A 72 13.15 2.64 5.50
CA ILE A 72 12.96 2.86 4.07
C ILE A 72 11.76 2.01 3.62
N ASN A 73 10.84 2.64 2.89
CA ASN A 73 9.76 1.92 2.25
C ASN A 73 10.30 1.11 1.06
N CYS A 74 10.26 -0.21 1.16
CA CYS A 74 10.74 -1.13 0.13
C CYS A 74 9.64 -1.60 -0.82
N GLY A 75 8.45 -1.04 -0.70
CA GLY A 75 7.32 -1.34 -1.59
C GLY A 75 6.23 -2.16 -0.94
N VAL A 76 5.27 -2.52 -1.77
CA VAL A 76 4.08 -3.26 -1.37
C VAL A 76 4.14 -4.67 -1.94
N SER A 77 3.85 -5.66 -1.13
CA SER A 77 3.74 -7.06 -1.54
C SER A 77 2.32 -7.59 -1.30
N LEU A 78 1.94 -8.57 -2.11
CA LEU A 78 0.67 -9.28 -1.98
C LEU A 78 0.95 -10.71 -1.54
N ASP A 79 0.32 -11.15 -0.45
CA ASP A 79 0.45 -12.53 0.00
C ASP A 79 -0.54 -13.46 -0.74
N TYR A 80 -0.42 -14.76 -0.48
CA TYR A 80 -1.28 -15.78 -1.11
C TYR A 80 -2.75 -15.73 -0.65
N GLU A 81 -3.04 -15.01 0.45
CA GLU A 81 -4.40 -14.78 0.93
C GLU A 81 -5.02 -13.51 0.33
N GLY A 82 -4.27 -12.76 -0.49
CA GLY A 82 -4.71 -11.51 -1.09
C GLY A 82 -4.56 -10.30 -0.19
N LYS A 83 -3.78 -10.40 0.91
CA LYS A 83 -3.48 -9.27 1.79
C LYS A 83 -2.28 -8.51 1.30
N LEU A 84 -2.35 -7.19 1.42
CA LEU A 84 -1.26 -6.29 1.06
C LEU A 84 -0.41 -5.95 2.28
N TRP A 85 0.91 -6.01 2.07
CA TRP A 85 1.93 -5.73 3.08
C TRP A 85 2.88 -4.66 2.58
N ILE A 86 3.34 -3.82 3.51
CA ILE A 86 4.40 -2.84 3.25
C ILE A 86 5.70 -3.41 3.81
N ALA A 87 6.72 -3.52 2.97
CA ALA A 87 8.05 -3.91 3.41
C ALA A 87 8.83 -2.68 3.87
N LEU A 88 9.33 -2.72 5.10
CA LEU A 88 10.12 -1.67 5.71
C LEU A 88 11.53 -2.18 6.01
N ALA A 89 12.55 -1.42 5.64
CA ALA A 89 13.94 -1.70 5.95
C ALA A 89 14.53 -0.66 6.89
N CYS A 90 15.33 -1.09 7.86
CA CYS A 90 16.01 -0.22 8.82
C CYS A 90 17.48 -0.61 8.91
N ASP A 91 18.38 0.38 8.98
CA ASP A 91 19.83 0.15 9.12
C ASP A 91 20.25 -0.33 10.53
N GLU A 92 19.38 -0.11 11.51
CA GLU A 92 19.61 -0.56 12.88
C GLU A 92 18.95 -1.92 13.14
N HIS A 93 19.61 -2.83 13.86
CA HIS A 93 19.11 -4.17 14.20
C HIS A 93 17.97 -4.11 15.24
N ILE A 94 16.89 -3.41 14.91
CA ILE A 94 15.75 -3.17 15.81
C ILE A 94 14.72 -4.28 15.74
N PHE A 95 14.53 -4.86 14.54
CA PHE A 95 13.51 -5.88 14.35
C PHE A 95 14.00 -7.26 14.79
N PRO A 96 13.13 -8.05 15.44
CA PRO A 96 13.49 -9.39 15.85
C PRO A 96 13.86 -10.26 14.64
N TYR A 97 15.01 -10.88 14.75
CA TYR A 97 15.52 -11.80 13.75
C TYR A 97 14.59 -13.01 13.59
N ARG A 98 14.15 -13.24 12.36
CA ARG A 98 13.53 -14.50 11.96
C ARG A 98 14.42 -15.19 10.95
N ASN A 99 15.06 -16.28 11.36
CA ASN A 99 15.68 -17.18 10.41
C ASN A 99 14.56 -18.00 9.74
N PRO A 100 14.26 -17.80 8.44
CA PRO A 100 13.22 -18.55 7.76
C PRO A 100 13.61 -20.00 7.49
N ASP A 101 14.90 -20.32 7.58
CA ASP A 101 15.40 -21.70 7.43
C ASP A 101 16.30 -22.06 8.61
N PRO A 102 15.72 -22.59 9.71
CA PRO A 102 16.49 -22.96 10.89
C PRO A 102 17.45 -24.13 10.66
N GLU A 103 17.31 -24.87 9.56
CA GLU A 103 18.20 -25.98 9.20
C GLU A 103 19.48 -25.51 8.49
N HIS A 104 19.46 -24.29 7.94
CA HIS A 104 20.63 -23.68 7.33
C HIS A 104 21.10 -22.52 8.22
N ASP A 105 22.31 -22.66 8.73
CA ASP A 105 23.01 -21.65 9.49
C ASP A 105 23.52 -20.54 8.54
N LEU A 106 22.57 -19.72 8.06
CA LEU A 106 22.90 -18.61 7.18
C LEU A 106 23.53 -17.49 8.01
N ASP A 107 24.65 -16.97 7.51
CA ASP A 107 25.31 -15.83 8.12
C ASP A 107 24.32 -14.66 8.19
N PRO A 108 24.06 -14.09 9.38
CA PRO A 108 23.24 -12.92 9.55
C PRO A 108 23.52 -11.77 8.58
N THR A 109 24.74 -11.63 8.07
CA THR A 109 25.13 -10.59 7.13
C THR A 109 24.65 -10.85 5.70
N ASP A 110 24.28 -12.08 5.37
CA ASP A 110 23.75 -12.45 4.03
C ASP A 110 22.25 -12.15 3.89
N TRP A 111 21.63 -11.67 4.95
CA TRP A 111 20.23 -11.33 4.98
C TRP A 111 20.03 -9.83 4.90
N CYS A 112 19.03 -9.38 4.15
CA CYS A 112 18.45 -8.05 4.34
C CYS A 112 17.73 -8.02 5.67
N MET A 113 18.48 -8.04 6.74
CA MET A 113 18.08 -8.50 8.08
C MET A 113 17.23 -7.54 8.85
N ASN A 114 17.24 -6.29 8.46
CA ASN A 114 16.56 -5.23 9.16
C ASN A 114 15.28 -4.89 8.44
N THR A 115 14.61 -5.91 7.90
CA THR A 115 13.33 -5.74 7.23
C THR A 115 12.20 -6.30 8.07
N THR A 116 11.08 -5.60 8.05
CA THR A 116 9.80 -6.07 8.58
C THR A 116 8.69 -5.82 7.57
N GLU A 117 7.60 -6.53 7.74
CA GLU A 117 6.40 -6.30 6.95
C GLU A 117 5.27 -5.88 7.88
N VAL A 118 4.57 -4.84 7.50
CA VAL A 118 3.36 -4.36 8.18
C VAL A 118 2.19 -4.40 7.21
N MET A 119 1.00 -4.63 7.74
CA MET A 119 -0.20 -4.58 6.91
C MET A 119 -0.42 -3.17 6.38
N ILE A 120 -0.95 -3.07 5.16
CA ILE A 120 -1.13 -1.77 4.50
C ILE A 120 -2.08 -0.83 5.25
N ASP A 121 -3.00 -1.36 6.04
CA ASP A 121 -3.91 -0.59 6.88
C ASP A 121 -3.23 0.07 8.11
N GLU A 122 -1.97 -0.29 8.38
CA GLU A 122 -1.14 0.39 9.38
C GLU A 122 -0.61 1.75 8.89
N TRP A 123 -0.70 2.02 7.58
CA TRP A 123 -0.31 3.31 7.02
C TRP A 123 -1.18 4.43 7.57
N GLY A 124 -0.55 5.45 8.13
CA GLY A 124 -1.23 6.54 8.82
C GLY A 124 -1.65 6.23 10.26
N LYS A 125 -1.38 5.01 10.76
CA LYS A 125 -1.61 4.61 12.16
C LYS A 125 -0.31 4.36 12.90
N THR A 126 0.56 3.56 12.32
CA THR A 126 1.90 3.24 12.86
C THR A 126 3.04 3.55 11.89
N VAL A 127 2.74 3.75 10.60
CA VAL A 127 3.71 4.12 9.58
C VAL A 127 3.34 5.48 9.00
N PHE A 128 4.28 6.42 8.96
CA PHE A 128 4.07 7.82 8.56
C PHE A 128 5.15 8.30 7.62
N LEU A 129 4.79 9.25 6.74
CA LEU A 129 5.73 9.91 5.83
C LEU A 129 6.63 10.93 6.53
N THR A 130 6.19 11.48 7.65
CA THR A 130 6.93 12.51 8.39
C THR A 130 7.12 12.11 9.85
N ARG A 131 8.24 12.54 10.42
CA ARG A 131 8.56 12.29 11.83
C ARG A 131 7.55 12.96 12.76
N GLU A 132 7.15 14.17 12.43
CA GLU A 132 6.17 14.95 13.20
C GLU A 132 4.81 14.23 13.32
N ALA A 133 4.36 13.62 12.23
CA ALA A 133 3.12 12.84 12.23
C ALA A 133 3.24 11.60 13.12
N ALA A 134 4.38 10.91 13.08
CA ALA A 134 4.67 9.76 13.95
C ALA A 134 4.73 10.18 15.43
N GLU A 135 5.37 11.30 15.76
CA GLU A 135 5.43 11.85 17.12
C GLU A 135 4.05 12.21 17.68
N GLN A 136 3.20 12.80 16.84
CA GLN A 136 1.82 13.11 17.24
C GLN A 136 1.01 11.83 17.51
N ALA A 137 1.14 10.84 16.65
CA ALA A 137 0.46 9.55 16.83
C ALA A 137 0.96 8.84 18.09
N LEU A 138 2.27 8.84 18.34
CA LEU A 138 2.86 8.23 19.53
C LEU A 138 2.37 8.90 20.82
N LYS A 139 2.23 10.22 20.84
CA LYS A 139 1.63 10.96 21.98
C LYS A 139 0.19 10.54 22.24
N GLN A 140 -0.59 10.33 21.19
CA GLN A 140 -1.98 9.88 21.32
C GLN A 140 -2.08 8.44 21.84
N MET A 141 -1.12 7.58 21.50
CA MET A 141 -1.06 6.20 21.99
C MET A 141 -0.67 6.14 23.48
N GLY A 142 0.07 7.12 23.98
CA GLY A 142 0.50 7.22 25.39
C GLY A 142 -0.55 7.82 26.32
N GLU A 143 -1.65 8.29 25.77
CA GLU A 143 -2.80 8.81 26.55
C GLU A 143 -3.84 7.65 26.84
#